data_a9552da77e60f69c85385bfbfa002d3d
#
_entry.id   a9552da77e60f69c85385bfbfa002d3d
#
_cell.length_a   1.000
_cell.length_b   1.000
_cell.length_c   1.000
_cell.angle_alpha   90.00
_cell.angle_beta   90.00
_cell.angle_gamma   90.00
#
_symmetry.space_group_name_H-M   'P 1'
#
loop_
_entity.id
_entity.type
_entity.pdbx_description
1 polymer ?
#
loop_
_entity_poly.entity_id
_entity_poly.type
_entity_poly.pdbx_seq_one_letter_code
_entity_poly.pdbx_strand_id
1 'polypeptide(L)'
;MPDNNQIAAASNVLSEHWRAGTKLGALDSAMRPRDRAEGYAVQAGLEKTSREKLFGWKIAATSEAGQKHINVAGPLAGRILAETVIADGGTASMKGIEMRVAEPEFAFRMARDLAPRATPYSVRE
;
A
#
# COMPACT_ATOMS: atom_id res chain seq x y z
N MET A 1 11.13 19.82 4.42
CA MET A 1 10.84 18.57 5.14
C MET A 1 9.35 18.35 5.10
N PRO A 2 8.85 17.11 5.02
CA PRO A 2 7.42 16.86 5.10
C PRO A 2 6.89 17.35 6.45
N ASP A 3 5.70 17.95 6.42
CA ASP A 3 5.01 18.33 7.66
C ASP A 3 4.44 17.07 8.31
N ASN A 4 5.06 16.64 9.40
CA ASN A 4 4.65 15.44 10.13
C ASN A 4 3.20 15.49 10.60
N ASN A 5 2.67 16.69 10.90
CA ASN A 5 1.28 16.86 11.31
C ASN A 5 0.33 16.65 10.13
N GLN A 6 0.68 17.17 8.95
CA GLN A 6 -0.06 16.94 7.70
C GLN A 6 -0.11 15.45 7.35
N ILE A 7 1.02 14.76 7.38
CA ILE A 7 1.12 13.33 7.10
C ILE A 7 0.28 12.51 8.08
N ALA A 8 0.37 12.81 9.37
CA ALA A 8 -0.40 12.12 10.39
C ALA A 8 -1.91 12.35 10.21
N ALA A 9 -2.33 13.58 9.93
CA ALA A 9 -3.72 13.91 9.68
C ALA A 9 -4.28 13.14 8.47
N ALA A 10 -3.56 13.17 7.34
CA ALA A 10 -3.94 12.41 6.14
C ALA A 10 -4.05 10.89 6.41
N SER A 11 -3.06 10.32 7.11
CA SER A 11 -3.05 8.91 7.46
C SER A 11 -4.23 8.53 8.36
N ASN A 12 -4.55 9.34 9.35
CA ASN A 12 -5.67 9.10 10.26
C ASN A 12 -7.01 9.11 9.51
N VAL A 13 -7.27 10.14 8.70
CA VAL A 13 -8.50 10.24 7.90
C VAL A 13 -8.68 9.01 7.00
N LEU A 14 -7.64 8.61 6.27
CA LEU A 14 -7.70 7.44 5.40
C LEU A 14 -7.93 6.15 6.19
N SER A 15 -7.28 5.99 7.34
CA SER A 15 -7.43 4.83 8.21
C SER A 15 -8.84 4.71 8.80
N GLU A 16 -9.43 5.84 9.20
CA GLU A 16 -10.79 5.90 9.73
C GLU A 16 -11.82 5.49 8.67
N HIS A 17 -11.73 6.07 7.47
CA HIS A 17 -12.61 5.71 6.36
C HIS A 17 -12.47 4.23 5.96
N TRP A 18 -11.24 3.74 5.91
CA TRP A 18 -10.98 2.34 5.59
C TRP A 18 -11.60 1.37 6.62
N ARG A 19 -11.43 1.65 7.93
CA ARG A 19 -12.03 0.83 8.99
C ARG A 19 -13.54 0.90 9.01
N ALA A 20 -14.11 2.08 8.77
CA ALA A 20 -15.54 2.27 8.72
C ALA A 20 -16.19 1.71 7.44
N GLY A 21 -15.38 1.34 6.43
CA GLY A 21 -15.89 0.94 5.11
C GLY A 21 -16.59 2.09 4.37
N THR A 22 -16.28 3.32 4.73
CA THR A 22 -16.81 4.54 4.09
C THR A 22 -15.86 5.07 3.03
N LYS A 23 -16.34 5.88 2.12
CA LYS A 23 -15.56 6.45 1.02
C LYS A 23 -15.33 7.93 1.23
N LEU A 24 -14.16 8.38 0.83
CA LEU A 24 -13.76 9.77 0.82
C LEU A 24 -13.64 10.22 -0.64
N GLY A 25 -14.29 11.29 -1.03
CA GLY A 25 -14.20 11.82 -2.40
C GLY A 25 -12.80 12.34 -2.72
N ALA A 26 -12.18 13.04 -1.78
CA ALA A 26 -10.79 13.48 -1.85
C ALA A 26 -10.29 13.86 -0.46
N LEU A 27 -8.96 13.78 -0.24
CA LEU A 27 -8.35 14.44 0.92
C LEU A 27 -8.46 15.95 0.79
N ASP A 28 -8.64 16.63 1.92
CA ASP A 28 -8.52 18.09 1.98
C ASP A 28 -7.17 18.53 1.40
N SER A 29 -7.16 19.68 0.73
CA SER A 29 -5.96 20.20 0.07
C SER A 29 -4.77 20.37 1.02
N ALA A 30 -5.04 20.75 2.27
CA ALA A 30 -4.03 20.90 3.31
C ALA A 30 -3.39 19.57 3.75
N MET A 31 -4.07 18.43 3.49
CA MET A 31 -3.59 17.08 3.85
C MET A 31 -3.04 16.29 2.67
N ARG A 32 -3.14 16.80 1.43
CA ARG A 32 -2.70 16.07 0.25
C ARG A 32 -1.18 15.94 0.20
N PRO A 33 -0.65 14.72 -0.04
CA PRO A 33 0.77 14.54 -0.30
C PRO A 33 1.21 15.35 -1.52
N ARG A 34 2.34 16.01 -1.45
CA ARG A 34 2.90 16.84 -2.52
C ARG A 34 3.73 16.02 -3.51
N ASP A 35 4.23 14.88 -3.05
CA ASP A 35 5.06 13.98 -3.85
C ASP A 35 4.91 12.53 -3.41
N ARG A 36 5.60 11.63 -4.10
CA ARG A 36 5.59 10.19 -3.83
C ARG A 36 6.12 9.85 -2.43
N ALA A 37 7.13 10.54 -1.94
CA ALA A 37 7.73 10.27 -0.64
C ALA A 37 6.73 10.59 0.49
N GLU A 38 6.03 11.71 0.40
CA GLU A 38 4.95 12.05 1.33
C GLU A 38 3.78 11.06 1.24
N GLY A 39 3.41 10.62 0.02
CA GLY A 39 2.41 9.57 -0.17
C GLY A 39 2.78 8.27 0.54
N TYR A 40 4.03 7.84 0.44
CA TYR A 40 4.53 6.68 1.19
C TYR A 40 4.59 6.91 2.70
N ALA A 41 4.89 8.12 3.14
CA ALA A 41 4.85 8.46 4.57
C ALA A 41 3.42 8.40 5.13
N VAL A 42 2.42 8.88 4.38
CA VAL A 42 1.00 8.73 4.73
C VAL A 42 0.62 7.25 4.79
N GLN A 43 1.00 6.46 3.79
CA GLN A 43 0.73 5.02 3.75
C GLN A 43 1.39 4.28 4.92
N ALA A 44 2.61 4.68 5.35
CA ALA A 44 3.30 4.09 6.49
C ALA A 44 2.52 4.25 7.81
N GLY A 45 1.67 5.25 7.92
CA GLY A 45 0.77 5.41 9.06
C GLY A 45 -0.24 4.28 9.22
N LEU A 46 -0.57 3.57 8.14
CA LEU A 46 -1.47 2.40 8.22
C LEU A 46 -0.89 1.27 9.08
N GLU A 47 0.44 1.08 9.09
CA GLU A 47 1.07 0.07 9.93
C GLU A 47 0.81 0.31 11.42
N LYS A 48 0.69 1.56 11.84
CA LYS A 48 0.38 1.93 13.23
C LYS A 48 -1.03 1.48 13.66
N THR A 49 -1.86 1.14 12.70
CA THR A 49 -3.23 0.67 12.94
C THR A 49 -3.33 -0.84 13.00
N SER A 50 -2.32 -1.56 12.52
CA SER A 50 -2.22 -3.01 12.61
C SER A 50 -1.83 -3.45 14.02
N ARG A 51 -2.35 -4.60 14.44
CA ARG A 51 -1.98 -5.26 15.70
C ARG A 51 -0.81 -6.24 15.52
N GLU A 52 -0.43 -6.50 14.28
CA GLU A 52 0.56 -7.47 13.90
C GLU A 52 1.64 -6.83 13.02
N LYS A 53 2.72 -7.58 12.78
CA LYS A 53 3.77 -7.15 11.85
C LYS A 53 3.23 -7.08 10.44
N LEU A 54 3.83 -6.20 9.63
CA LEU A 54 3.56 -6.14 8.20
C LEU A 54 3.73 -7.54 7.57
N PHE A 55 2.71 -8.00 6.85
CA PHE A 55 2.75 -9.30 6.19
C PHE A 55 3.61 -9.28 4.92
N GLY A 56 3.53 -8.22 4.15
CA GLY A 56 4.25 -8.09 2.89
C GLY A 56 3.89 -6.85 2.10
N TRP A 57 4.17 -6.93 0.80
CA TRP A 57 4.03 -5.82 -0.13
C TRP A 57 3.31 -6.26 -1.40
N LYS A 58 2.33 -5.48 -1.82
CA LYS A 58 1.74 -5.53 -3.17
C LYS A 58 2.53 -4.57 -4.06
N ILE A 59 2.98 -5.03 -5.21
CA ILE A 59 3.67 -4.18 -6.19
C ILE A 59 2.74 -3.95 -7.37
N ALA A 60 2.31 -2.71 -7.54
CA ALA A 60 1.44 -2.28 -8.62
C ALA A 60 2.22 -1.57 -9.73
N ALA A 61 1.63 -1.46 -10.92
CA ALA A 61 2.20 -0.76 -12.08
C ALA A 61 3.59 -1.28 -12.48
N THR A 62 3.75 -2.60 -12.54
CA THR A 62 5.02 -3.25 -12.92
C THR A 62 5.34 -3.15 -14.41
N SER A 63 4.36 -2.82 -15.27
CA SER A 63 4.54 -2.60 -16.70
C SER A 63 4.46 -1.12 -17.06
N GLU A 64 5.12 -0.71 -18.16
CA GLU A 64 5.02 0.66 -18.69
C GLU A 64 3.58 1.05 -19.01
N ALA A 65 2.79 0.13 -19.56
CA ALA A 65 1.38 0.36 -19.85
C ALA A 65 0.58 0.65 -18.58
N GLY A 66 0.80 -0.12 -17.50
CA GLY A 66 0.18 0.11 -16.20
C GLY A 66 0.60 1.46 -15.59
N GLN A 67 1.88 1.79 -15.67
CA GLN A 67 2.39 3.09 -15.21
C GLN A 67 1.74 4.26 -15.94
N LYS A 68 1.65 4.17 -17.25
CA LYS A 68 0.99 5.18 -18.09
C LYS A 68 -0.50 5.30 -17.78
N HIS A 69 -1.18 4.17 -17.55
CA HIS A 69 -2.61 4.14 -17.25
C HIS A 69 -2.96 4.91 -15.96
N ILE A 70 -2.16 4.78 -14.92
CA ILE A 70 -2.37 5.47 -13.64
C ILE A 70 -1.47 6.71 -13.46
N ASN A 71 -0.78 7.13 -14.53
CA ASN A 71 0.06 8.33 -14.58
C ASN A 71 1.16 8.35 -13.50
N VAL A 72 1.96 7.28 -13.42
CA VAL A 72 3.10 7.18 -12.51
C VAL A 72 4.38 6.85 -13.25
N ALA A 73 5.52 7.30 -12.70
CA ALA A 73 6.85 7.06 -13.26
C ALA A 73 7.55 5.89 -12.54
N GLY A 74 6.98 4.69 -12.62
CA GLY A 74 7.56 3.49 -12.03
C GLY A 74 6.59 2.73 -11.13
N PRO A 75 6.95 1.51 -10.70
CA PRO A 75 6.12 0.68 -9.82
C PRO A 75 5.80 1.36 -8.48
N LEU A 76 4.67 0.97 -7.91
CA LEU A 76 4.22 1.42 -6.59
C LEU A 76 4.15 0.23 -5.63
N ALA A 77 4.64 0.42 -4.42
CA ALA A 77 4.55 -0.58 -3.36
C ALA A 77 3.40 -0.24 -2.39
N GLY A 78 2.53 -1.21 -2.14
CA GLY A 78 1.45 -1.12 -1.15
C GLY A 78 1.71 -2.06 0.01
N ARG A 79 1.41 -1.64 1.23
CA ARG A 79 1.53 -2.45 2.44
C ARG A 79 0.38 -3.45 2.53
N ILE A 80 0.70 -4.71 2.83
CA ILE A 80 -0.28 -5.75 3.13
C ILE A 80 -0.25 -5.96 4.65
N LEU A 81 -1.31 -5.56 5.33
CA LEU A 81 -1.46 -5.79 6.75
C LEU A 81 -1.87 -7.25 7.01
N ALA A 82 -1.35 -7.85 8.07
CA ALA A 82 -1.59 -9.28 8.34
C ALA A 82 -3.08 -9.63 8.48
N GLU A 83 -3.86 -8.75 9.08
CA GLU A 83 -5.31 -8.90 9.25
C GLU A 83 -6.12 -8.85 7.96
N THR A 84 -5.50 -8.45 6.84
CA THR A 84 -6.15 -8.44 5.51
C THR A 84 -5.88 -9.71 4.70
N VAL A 85 -5.01 -10.58 5.21
CA VAL A 85 -4.64 -11.83 4.56
C VAL A 85 -5.65 -12.91 4.90
N ILE A 86 -6.19 -13.55 3.89
CA ILE A 86 -7.16 -14.63 4.01
C ILE A 86 -6.47 -15.93 3.64
N ALA A 87 -6.65 -16.98 4.47
CA ALA A 87 -6.10 -18.29 4.18
C ALA A 87 -6.74 -18.89 2.90
N ASP A 88 -6.02 -19.81 2.28
CA ASP A 88 -6.53 -20.56 1.13
C ASP A 88 -7.87 -21.25 1.48
N GLY A 89 -8.81 -21.19 0.55
CA GLY A 89 -10.20 -21.65 0.78
C GLY A 89 -11.06 -20.71 1.64
N GLY A 90 -10.52 -19.61 2.14
CA GLY A 90 -11.25 -18.62 2.92
C GLY A 90 -12.19 -17.76 2.07
N THR A 91 -13.01 -16.96 2.74
CA THR A 91 -13.99 -16.09 2.09
C THR A 91 -13.63 -14.62 2.24
N ALA A 92 -13.52 -13.91 1.12
CA ALA A 92 -13.35 -12.45 1.09
C ALA A 92 -14.70 -11.74 1.02
N SER A 93 -14.94 -10.79 1.94
CA SER A 93 -16.12 -9.95 1.86
C SER A 93 -15.95 -8.87 0.78
N MET A 94 -16.91 -8.78 -0.13
CA MET A 94 -16.95 -7.72 -1.14
C MET A 94 -17.66 -6.45 -0.64
N LYS A 95 -18.09 -6.42 0.62
CA LYS A 95 -18.74 -5.24 1.20
C LYS A 95 -17.76 -4.05 1.24
N GLY A 96 -18.16 -2.93 0.66
CA GLY A 96 -17.32 -1.72 0.61
C GLY A 96 -16.23 -1.72 -0.47
N ILE A 97 -16.11 -2.79 -1.27
CA ILE A 97 -15.20 -2.86 -2.42
C ILE A 97 -15.94 -2.38 -3.67
N GLU A 98 -15.64 -1.18 -4.12
CA GLU A 98 -16.31 -0.57 -5.27
C GLU A 98 -15.91 -1.20 -6.60
N MET A 99 -14.63 -1.42 -6.80
CA MET A 99 -14.12 -1.98 -8.07
C MET A 99 -14.54 -3.43 -8.29
N ARG A 100 -14.70 -4.21 -7.23
CA ARG A 100 -15.10 -5.63 -7.28
C ARG A 100 -14.25 -6.45 -8.26
N VAL A 101 -12.96 -6.19 -8.28
CA VAL A 101 -11.96 -6.82 -9.15
C VAL A 101 -11.12 -7.77 -8.33
N ALA A 102 -10.85 -8.96 -8.88
CA ALA A 102 -9.82 -9.87 -8.41
C ALA A 102 -8.63 -9.83 -9.37
N GLU A 103 -7.44 -9.62 -8.84
CA GLU A 103 -6.19 -9.59 -9.61
C GLU A 103 -5.38 -10.85 -9.26
N PRO A 104 -5.24 -11.83 -10.17
CA PRO A 104 -4.34 -12.95 -9.95
C PRO A 104 -2.88 -12.48 -10.10
N GLU A 105 -2.05 -12.78 -9.11
CA GLU A 105 -0.66 -12.34 -9.09
C GLU A 105 0.29 -13.42 -8.61
N PHE A 106 1.54 -13.36 -9.06
CA PHE A 106 2.62 -14.17 -8.50
C PHE A 106 3.15 -13.49 -7.25
N ALA A 107 3.25 -14.25 -6.15
CA ALA A 107 3.83 -13.79 -4.91
C ALA A 107 5.12 -14.56 -4.59
N PHE A 108 6.12 -13.85 -4.11
CA PHE A 108 7.37 -14.45 -3.61
C PHE A 108 7.37 -14.41 -2.08
N ARG A 109 7.64 -15.57 -1.47
CA ARG A 109 7.92 -15.64 -0.05
C ARG A 109 9.43 -15.68 0.14
N MET A 110 9.98 -14.63 0.73
CA MET A 110 11.40 -14.55 1.00
C MET A 110 11.80 -15.58 2.07
N ALA A 111 12.83 -16.37 1.79
CA ALA A 111 13.35 -17.38 2.73
C ALA A 111 14.23 -16.74 3.82
N ARG A 112 14.76 -15.55 3.57
CA ARG A 112 15.59 -14.76 4.48
C ARG A 112 15.48 -13.28 4.15
N ASP A 113 15.85 -12.43 5.09
CA ASP A 113 15.93 -11.00 4.86
C ASP A 113 17.00 -10.68 3.81
N LEU A 114 16.71 -9.68 2.97
CA LEU A 114 17.66 -9.09 2.05
C LEU A 114 18.20 -7.81 2.66
N ALA A 115 19.46 -7.84 3.11
CA ALA A 115 20.10 -6.66 3.70
C ALA A 115 20.22 -5.52 2.68
N PRO A 116 19.96 -4.26 3.07
CA PRO A 116 20.22 -3.13 2.18
C PRO A 116 21.66 -3.10 1.70
N ARG A 117 21.87 -2.92 0.39
CA ARG A 117 23.20 -2.80 -0.22
C ARG A 117 23.15 -1.92 -1.47
N ALA A 118 24.31 -1.35 -1.86
CA ALA A 118 24.41 -0.49 -3.03
C ALA A 118 24.23 -1.26 -4.37
N THR A 119 24.64 -2.54 -4.42
CA THR A 119 24.50 -3.38 -5.61
C THR A 119 23.16 -4.11 -5.60
N PRO A 120 22.35 -4.04 -6.66
CA PRO A 120 21.11 -4.80 -6.74
C PRO A 120 21.32 -6.30 -6.54
N TYR A 121 20.34 -6.97 -5.96
CA TYR A 121 20.32 -8.43 -5.88
C TYR A 121 20.06 -9.03 -7.26
N SER A 122 20.72 -10.10 -7.60
CA SER A 122 20.42 -10.88 -8.79
C SER A 122 19.28 -11.87 -8.52
N VAL A 123 18.65 -12.34 -9.60
CA VAL A 123 17.57 -13.35 -9.51
C VAL A 123 18.03 -14.67 -8.88
N ARG A 124 19.34 -14.94 -8.87
CA ARG A 124 19.91 -16.20 -8.34
C ARG A 124 20.27 -16.14 -6.85
N GLU A 125 20.27 -14.96 -6.26
CA GLU A 125 20.55 -14.74 -4.83
C GLU A 125 19.30 -14.85 -3.99
#